data_deca783201569baeb43b737e32be6df6
#
_entry.id   deca783201569baeb43b737e32be6df6
#
_cell.length_a   1.000
_cell.length_b   1.000
_cell.length_c   1.000
_cell.angle_alpha   90.00
_cell.angle_beta   90.00
_cell.angle_gamma   90.00
#
_symmetry.space_group_name_H-M   'P 1'
#
loop_
_entity.id
_entity.type
_entity.pdbx_description
1 polymer ?
#
loop_
_entity_poly.entity_id
_entity_poly.type
_entity_poly.pdbx_seq_one_letter_code
_entity_poly.pdbx_strand_id
1 'polypeptide(L)'
;LEGKYEKIKNVYIRLAAGGTVLGILIYFFPAFYGEGYETIMSLLQGDSAVVFSDSPISRMSESYLIFLIFFIGLVFLKVAASSSTNGAGGVGGIFAPTLFIGGVTGFVVASILGRFAGIEIPDNRFVLVGMAGTMAGVMHAPLTAIFLIAEITGGYALLIPLIITSTIAYITTRAFERHSIYHVQLAERGDLITHDKDK
;
A
#
# COMPACT_ATOMS: atom_id res chain seq x y z
N LEU A 1 5.68 -5.37 14.28
CA LEU A 1 5.69 -6.80 13.97
C LEU A 1 7.12 -7.30 13.76
N GLU A 2 7.95 -6.61 12.98
CA GLU A 2 9.34 -6.99 12.70
C GLU A 2 10.15 -7.23 14.00
N GLY A 3 10.13 -6.33 14.95
CA GLY A 3 10.84 -6.51 16.24
C GLY A 3 10.35 -7.69 17.10
N LYS A 4 9.20 -8.29 16.81
CA LYS A 4 8.79 -9.55 17.45
C LYS A 4 9.50 -10.76 16.82
N TYR A 5 9.71 -10.72 15.50
CA TYR A 5 10.42 -11.77 14.80
C TYR A 5 11.92 -11.79 15.13
N GLU A 6 12.54 -10.62 15.35
CA GLU A 6 13.96 -10.51 15.74
C GLU A 6 14.27 -11.20 17.08
N LYS A 7 13.29 -11.30 17.98
CA LYS A 7 13.44 -12.03 19.26
C LYS A 7 13.58 -13.55 19.08
N ILE A 8 13.21 -14.08 17.94
CA ILE A 8 13.30 -15.51 17.62
C ILE A 8 14.70 -15.79 17.08
N LYS A 9 15.59 -16.33 17.93
CA LYS A 9 16.99 -16.63 17.56
C LYS A 9 17.14 -17.70 16.47
N ASN A 10 16.20 -18.65 16.40
CA ASN A 10 16.27 -19.72 15.41
C ASN A 10 15.65 -19.26 14.08
N VAL A 11 16.47 -19.17 13.03
CA VAL A 11 16.09 -18.71 11.70
C VAL A 11 14.97 -19.57 11.09
N TYR A 12 15.01 -20.88 11.29
CA TYR A 12 13.99 -21.79 10.73
C TYR A 12 12.63 -21.61 11.40
N ILE A 13 12.61 -21.41 12.72
CA ILE A 13 11.37 -21.14 13.47
C ILE A 13 10.79 -19.78 13.06
N ARG A 14 11.65 -18.79 12.89
CA ARG A 14 11.28 -17.46 12.44
C ARG A 14 10.65 -17.48 11.02
N LEU A 15 11.29 -18.21 10.11
CA LEU A 15 10.80 -18.41 8.74
C LEU A 15 9.46 -19.16 8.74
N ALA A 16 9.35 -20.25 9.51
CA ALA A 16 8.12 -21.03 9.61
C ALA A 16 6.97 -20.19 10.18
N ALA A 17 7.21 -19.41 11.24
CA ALA A 17 6.20 -18.55 11.84
C ALA A 17 5.71 -17.46 10.86
N GLY A 18 6.64 -16.74 10.20
CA GLY A 18 6.27 -15.72 9.21
C GLY A 18 5.59 -16.30 7.97
N GLY A 19 6.10 -17.43 7.48
CA GLY A 19 5.49 -18.16 6.36
C GLY A 19 4.07 -18.65 6.66
N THR A 20 3.81 -19.12 7.89
CA THR A 20 2.47 -19.52 8.31
C THR A 20 1.51 -18.33 8.37
N VAL A 21 1.95 -17.22 8.98
CA VAL A 21 1.14 -15.98 9.03
C VAL A 21 0.82 -15.49 7.61
N LEU A 22 1.82 -15.44 6.74
CA LEU A 22 1.66 -15.01 5.36
C LEU A 22 0.74 -15.98 4.59
N GLY A 23 0.90 -17.29 4.77
CA GLY A 23 0.05 -18.30 4.15
C GLY A 23 -1.42 -18.18 4.54
N ILE A 24 -1.70 -17.92 5.82
CA ILE A 24 -3.07 -17.67 6.30
C ILE A 24 -3.62 -16.37 5.67
N LEU A 25 -2.82 -15.31 5.62
CA LEU A 25 -3.24 -14.04 5.01
C LEU A 25 -3.54 -14.21 3.52
N ILE A 26 -2.70 -14.93 2.76
CA ILE A 26 -2.92 -15.20 1.34
C ILE A 26 -4.15 -16.08 1.12
N TYR A 27 -4.42 -17.05 2.00
CA TYR A 27 -5.60 -17.91 1.89
C TYR A 27 -6.91 -17.11 1.98
N PHE A 28 -7.01 -16.18 2.94
CA PHE A 28 -8.19 -15.33 3.07
C PHE A 28 -8.20 -14.14 2.10
N PHE A 29 -7.03 -13.65 1.74
CA PHE A 29 -6.83 -12.49 0.87
C PHE A 29 -5.83 -12.82 -0.25
N PRO A 30 -6.26 -13.51 -1.32
CA PRO A 30 -5.39 -13.88 -2.44
C PRO A 30 -4.67 -12.67 -3.08
N ALA A 31 -5.24 -11.47 -2.94
CA ALA A 31 -4.65 -10.21 -3.36
C ALA A 31 -3.25 -9.93 -2.75
N PHE A 32 -2.83 -10.68 -1.72
CA PHE A 32 -1.48 -10.57 -1.13
C PHE A 32 -0.45 -11.48 -1.78
N TYR A 33 -0.88 -12.35 -2.69
CA TYR A 33 0.04 -13.17 -3.44
C TYR A 33 0.95 -12.30 -4.31
N GLY A 34 2.26 -12.53 -4.22
CA GLY A 34 3.25 -11.70 -4.88
C GLY A 34 3.27 -10.26 -4.36
N GLU A 35 3.56 -9.33 -5.24
CA GLU A 35 3.67 -7.90 -4.92
C GLU A 35 2.31 -7.18 -4.86
N GLY A 36 1.26 -7.79 -5.47
CA GLY A 36 -0.09 -7.25 -5.53
C GLY A 36 -0.38 -6.41 -6.79
N TYR A 37 0.50 -6.44 -7.79
CA TYR A 37 0.27 -5.72 -9.05
C TYR A 37 -0.95 -6.21 -9.80
N GLU A 38 -1.26 -7.51 -9.75
CA GLU A 38 -2.47 -8.07 -10.39
C GLU A 38 -3.74 -7.43 -9.82
N THR A 39 -3.79 -7.27 -8.50
CA THR A 39 -4.91 -6.59 -7.85
C THR A 39 -5.03 -5.14 -8.30
N ILE A 40 -3.90 -4.41 -8.38
CA ILE A 40 -3.89 -3.02 -8.87
C ILE A 40 -4.39 -2.96 -10.31
N MET A 41 -3.92 -3.85 -11.17
CA MET A 41 -4.34 -3.91 -12.57
C MET A 41 -5.83 -4.20 -12.70
N SER A 42 -6.38 -5.14 -11.93
CA SER A 42 -7.82 -5.41 -11.90
C SER A 42 -8.63 -4.18 -11.46
N LEU A 43 -8.17 -3.45 -10.44
CA LEU A 43 -8.82 -2.22 -10.00
C LEU A 43 -8.75 -1.11 -11.07
N LEU A 44 -7.65 -1.01 -11.81
CA LEU A 44 -7.50 -0.05 -12.91
C LEU A 44 -8.39 -0.39 -14.11
N GLN A 45 -8.68 -1.67 -14.33
CA GLN A 45 -9.60 -2.15 -15.37
C GLN A 45 -11.09 -2.05 -14.97
N GLY A 46 -11.34 -1.74 -13.69
CA GLY A 46 -12.70 -1.69 -13.13
C GLY A 46 -13.23 -3.04 -12.66
N ASP A 47 -12.38 -4.07 -12.63
CA ASP A 47 -12.75 -5.45 -12.29
C ASP A 47 -12.58 -5.75 -10.79
N SER A 48 -13.03 -4.82 -9.93
CA SER A 48 -12.96 -4.99 -8.48
C SER A 48 -13.72 -6.23 -7.97
N ALA A 49 -14.76 -6.64 -8.67
CA ALA A 49 -15.52 -7.85 -8.37
C ALA A 49 -14.67 -9.12 -8.46
N VAL A 50 -13.73 -9.20 -9.40
CA VAL A 50 -12.80 -10.33 -9.56
C VAL A 50 -11.92 -10.44 -8.32
N VAL A 51 -11.32 -9.33 -7.89
CA VAL A 51 -10.46 -9.29 -6.69
C VAL A 51 -11.20 -9.79 -5.44
N PHE A 52 -12.48 -9.46 -5.31
CA PHE A 52 -13.30 -9.92 -4.19
C PHE A 52 -13.71 -11.38 -4.35
N SER A 53 -14.10 -11.82 -5.55
CA SER A 53 -14.60 -13.18 -5.82
C SER A 53 -13.55 -14.26 -5.59
N ASP A 54 -12.28 -13.94 -5.78
CA ASP A 54 -11.16 -14.86 -5.54
C ASP A 54 -10.96 -15.19 -4.05
N SER A 55 -11.53 -14.37 -3.16
CA SER A 55 -11.42 -14.59 -1.72
C SER A 55 -12.52 -15.53 -1.22
N PRO A 56 -12.21 -16.45 -0.28
CA PRO A 56 -13.21 -17.23 0.43
C PRO A 56 -14.28 -16.39 1.15
N ILE A 57 -13.95 -15.12 1.46
CA ILE A 57 -14.84 -14.17 2.15
C ILE A 57 -16.04 -13.81 1.27
N SER A 58 -15.89 -13.79 -0.05
CA SER A 58 -16.98 -13.51 -1.00
C SER A 58 -18.13 -14.48 -0.89
N ARG A 59 -17.84 -15.74 -0.51
CA ARG A 59 -18.85 -16.80 -0.33
C ARG A 59 -19.73 -16.59 0.90
N MET A 60 -19.33 -15.74 1.84
CA MET A 60 -20.06 -15.50 3.07
C MET A 60 -21.25 -14.56 2.89
N SER A 61 -21.15 -13.59 2.01
CA SER A 61 -22.23 -12.66 1.68
C SER A 61 -21.86 -11.76 0.50
N GLU A 62 -22.86 -11.42 -0.31
CA GLU A 62 -22.74 -10.46 -1.41
C GLU A 62 -23.05 -9.02 -0.95
N SER A 63 -23.05 -8.75 0.36
CA SER A 63 -23.35 -7.42 0.89
C SER A 63 -22.24 -6.43 0.55
N TYR A 64 -22.63 -5.22 0.11
CA TYR A 64 -21.70 -4.12 -0.13
C TYR A 64 -20.82 -3.78 1.10
N LEU A 65 -21.34 -3.94 2.30
CA LEU A 65 -20.57 -3.71 3.52
C LEU A 65 -19.42 -4.72 3.64
N ILE A 66 -19.65 -5.99 3.35
CA ILE A 66 -18.58 -7.02 3.39
C ILE A 66 -17.56 -6.76 2.31
N PHE A 67 -17.99 -6.39 1.11
CA PHE A 67 -17.12 -5.95 0.04
C PHE A 67 -16.22 -4.78 0.47
N LEU A 68 -16.79 -3.75 1.08
CA LEU A 68 -16.03 -2.58 1.55
C LEU A 68 -15.06 -2.94 2.68
N ILE A 69 -15.51 -3.75 3.66
CA ILE A 69 -14.67 -4.23 4.77
C ILE A 69 -13.50 -5.07 4.25
N PHE A 70 -13.72 -5.87 3.21
CA PHE A 70 -12.67 -6.64 2.56
C PHE A 70 -11.57 -5.73 2.01
N PHE A 71 -11.92 -4.69 1.23
CA PHE A 71 -10.93 -3.76 0.68
C PHE A 71 -10.24 -2.92 1.76
N ILE A 72 -10.96 -2.48 2.79
CA ILE A 72 -10.36 -1.84 3.96
C ILE A 72 -9.38 -2.80 4.66
N GLY A 73 -9.76 -4.06 4.79
CA GLY A 73 -8.91 -5.12 5.34
C GLY A 73 -7.62 -5.29 4.54
N LEU A 74 -7.68 -5.23 3.19
CA LEU A 74 -6.50 -5.28 2.34
C LEU A 74 -5.49 -4.18 2.68
N VAL A 75 -5.95 -2.95 2.96
CA VAL A 75 -5.07 -1.81 3.30
C VAL A 75 -4.27 -2.11 4.58
N PHE A 76 -4.95 -2.51 5.66
CA PHE A 76 -4.29 -2.73 6.95
C PHE A 76 -3.48 -4.03 6.99
N LEU A 77 -4.01 -5.10 6.40
CA LEU A 77 -3.36 -6.40 6.43
C LEU A 77 -2.15 -6.48 5.48
N LYS A 78 -2.07 -5.65 4.43
CA LYS A 78 -0.88 -5.57 3.57
C LYS A 78 0.34 -5.14 4.37
N VAL A 79 0.18 -4.20 5.31
CA VAL A 79 1.27 -3.81 6.22
C VAL A 79 1.74 -4.99 7.06
N ALA A 80 0.79 -5.76 7.62
CA ALA A 80 1.11 -6.95 8.40
C ALA A 80 1.79 -8.04 7.55
N ALA A 81 1.33 -8.26 6.30
CA ALA A 81 1.92 -9.21 5.38
C ALA A 81 3.37 -8.82 5.03
N SER A 82 3.61 -7.56 4.67
CA SER A 82 4.96 -7.06 4.32
C SER A 82 5.91 -7.13 5.52
N SER A 83 5.46 -6.70 6.72
CA SER A 83 6.25 -6.80 7.95
C SER A 83 6.54 -8.25 8.35
N SER A 84 5.62 -9.18 8.08
CA SER A 84 5.85 -10.60 8.35
C SER A 84 6.88 -11.20 7.40
N THR A 85 6.86 -10.81 6.13
CA THR A 85 7.84 -11.24 5.13
C THR A 85 9.24 -10.76 5.51
N ASN A 86 9.41 -9.46 5.77
CA ASN A 86 10.70 -8.87 6.13
C ASN A 86 11.19 -9.39 7.49
N GLY A 87 10.34 -9.44 8.49
CA GLY A 87 10.67 -9.93 9.84
C GLY A 87 11.03 -11.41 9.86
N ALA A 88 10.46 -12.23 8.98
CA ALA A 88 10.81 -13.64 8.84
C ALA A 88 12.17 -13.88 8.18
N GLY A 89 12.77 -12.87 7.57
CA GLY A 89 14.04 -12.95 6.84
C GLY A 89 13.85 -13.00 5.32
N GLY A 90 12.65 -12.75 4.83
CA GLY A 90 12.41 -12.54 3.41
C GLY A 90 12.96 -11.18 2.93
N VAL A 91 13.29 -11.11 1.65
CA VAL A 91 13.69 -9.85 1.01
C VAL A 91 12.46 -9.24 0.37
N GLY A 92 11.96 -8.15 0.93
CA GLY A 92 10.81 -7.41 0.42
C GLY A 92 11.08 -5.91 0.34
N GLY A 93 10.69 -5.28 -0.78
CA GLY A 93 10.74 -3.83 -0.92
C GLY A 93 9.51 -3.17 -0.28
N ILE A 94 9.63 -1.89 0.06
CA ILE A 94 8.53 -1.08 0.60
C ILE A 94 7.72 -0.44 -0.55
N PHE A 95 8.30 -0.33 -1.73
CA PHE A 95 7.73 0.37 -2.87
C PHE A 95 6.40 -0.24 -3.33
N ALA A 96 6.38 -1.53 -3.69
CA ALA A 96 5.17 -2.20 -4.16
C ALA A 96 4.04 -2.25 -3.13
N PRO A 97 4.28 -2.57 -1.84
CA PRO A 97 3.28 -2.43 -0.79
C PRO A 97 2.70 -1.02 -0.65
N THR A 98 3.53 0.02 -0.82
CA THR A 98 3.08 1.42 -0.74
C THR A 98 2.11 1.76 -1.87
N LEU A 99 2.43 1.36 -3.10
CA LEU A 99 1.54 1.54 -4.26
C LEU A 99 0.23 0.76 -4.09
N PHE A 100 0.33 -0.49 -3.61
CA PHE A 100 -0.85 -1.32 -3.34
C PHE A 100 -1.79 -0.67 -2.33
N ILE A 101 -1.27 -0.25 -1.17
CA ILE A 101 -2.05 0.41 -0.12
C ILE A 101 -2.70 1.68 -0.68
N GLY A 102 -1.95 2.49 -1.42
CA GLY A 102 -2.46 3.71 -2.03
C GLY A 102 -3.57 3.46 -3.06
N GLY A 103 -3.35 2.50 -3.95
CA GLY A 103 -4.32 2.14 -4.98
C GLY A 103 -5.63 1.61 -4.37
N VAL A 104 -5.53 0.68 -3.43
CA VAL A 104 -6.73 0.15 -2.73
C VAL A 104 -7.43 1.23 -1.91
N THR A 105 -6.68 2.12 -1.24
CA THR A 105 -7.27 3.24 -0.50
C THR A 105 -8.02 4.19 -1.44
N GLY A 106 -7.43 4.53 -2.59
CA GLY A 106 -8.07 5.33 -3.62
C GLY A 106 -9.37 4.69 -4.11
N PHE A 107 -9.36 3.39 -4.40
CA PHE A 107 -10.54 2.63 -4.76
C PHE A 107 -11.63 2.68 -3.67
N VAL A 108 -11.28 2.45 -2.41
CA VAL A 108 -12.22 2.50 -1.29
C VAL A 108 -12.87 3.88 -1.19
N VAL A 109 -12.10 4.96 -1.32
CA VAL A 109 -12.61 6.34 -1.29
C VAL A 109 -13.58 6.58 -2.46
N ALA A 110 -13.23 6.16 -3.68
CA ALA A 110 -14.10 6.29 -4.84
C ALA A 110 -15.42 5.53 -4.66
N SER A 111 -15.34 4.28 -4.19
CA SER A 111 -16.49 3.41 -3.90
C SER A 111 -17.44 4.04 -2.87
N ILE A 112 -16.89 4.63 -1.80
CA ILE A 112 -17.68 5.31 -0.76
C ILE A 112 -18.35 6.56 -1.35
N LEU A 113 -17.60 7.41 -2.07
CA LEU A 113 -18.12 8.62 -2.66
C LEU A 113 -19.20 8.32 -3.72
N GLY A 114 -18.98 7.31 -4.56
CA GLY A 114 -19.96 6.88 -5.54
C GLY A 114 -21.27 6.43 -4.90
N ARG A 115 -21.19 5.65 -3.81
CA ARG A 115 -22.37 5.10 -3.14
C ARG A 115 -23.14 6.14 -2.31
N PHE A 116 -22.44 6.99 -1.57
CA PHE A 116 -23.07 7.89 -0.59
C PHE A 116 -23.29 9.31 -1.12
N ALA A 117 -22.40 9.81 -1.98
CA ALA A 117 -22.53 11.14 -2.54
C ALA A 117 -23.24 11.16 -3.92
N GLY A 118 -23.49 9.98 -4.52
CA GLY A 118 -24.10 9.87 -5.85
C GLY A 118 -23.24 10.47 -6.96
N ILE A 119 -21.93 10.59 -6.74
CA ILE A 119 -20.99 11.15 -7.69
C ILE A 119 -20.39 9.98 -8.47
N GLU A 120 -20.71 9.87 -9.76
CA GLU A 120 -20.09 8.89 -10.65
C GLU A 120 -18.63 9.29 -10.91
N ILE A 121 -17.74 8.71 -10.13
CA ILE A 121 -16.29 8.91 -10.27
C ILE A 121 -15.70 7.62 -10.83
N PRO A 122 -14.90 7.68 -11.91
CA PRO A 122 -14.19 6.52 -12.39
C PRO A 122 -13.21 6.00 -11.31
N ASP A 123 -13.48 4.82 -10.77
CA ASP A 123 -12.70 4.21 -9.69
C ASP A 123 -11.20 4.14 -10.02
N ASN A 124 -10.87 3.84 -11.28
CA ASN A 124 -9.48 3.73 -11.75
C ASN A 124 -8.68 5.03 -11.57
N ARG A 125 -9.30 6.20 -11.72
CA ARG A 125 -8.61 7.49 -11.51
C ARG A 125 -8.24 7.70 -10.05
N PHE A 126 -9.11 7.29 -9.14
CA PHE A 126 -8.83 7.37 -7.69
C PHE A 126 -7.78 6.36 -7.26
N VAL A 127 -7.74 5.17 -7.86
CA VAL A 127 -6.65 4.20 -7.67
C VAL A 127 -5.30 4.87 -7.96
N LEU A 128 -5.15 5.51 -9.11
CA LEU A 128 -3.91 6.17 -9.52
C LEU A 128 -3.53 7.33 -8.60
N VAL A 129 -4.50 8.17 -8.26
CA VAL A 129 -4.29 9.32 -7.36
C VAL A 129 -3.91 8.84 -5.96
N GLY A 130 -4.52 7.77 -5.47
CA GLY A 130 -4.18 7.14 -4.19
C GLY A 130 -2.77 6.57 -4.19
N MET A 131 -2.35 5.89 -5.26
CA MET A 131 -0.98 5.39 -5.42
C MET A 131 0.04 6.53 -5.31
N ALA A 132 -0.18 7.64 -6.04
CA ALA A 132 0.70 8.80 -6.01
C ALA A 132 0.76 9.45 -4.62
N GLY A 133 -0.40 9.64 -3.97
CA GLY A 133 -0.47 10.22 -2.63
C GLY A 133 0.29 9.41 -1.59
N THR A 134 0.07 8.09 -1.56
CA THR A 134 0.74 7.22 -0.59
C THR A 134 2.24 7.15 -0.84
N MET A 135 2.66 7.07 -2.11
CA MET A 135 4.07 7.09 -2.46
C MET A 135 4.74 8.41 -2.05
N ALA A 136 4.09 9.55 -2.33
CA ALA A 136 4.61 10.87 -1.95
C ALA A 136 4.76 11.02 -0.44
N GLY A 137 3.80 10.52 0.33
CA GLY A 137 3.83 10.58 1.79
C GLY A 137 4.88 9.67 2.41
N VAL A 138 4.95 8.40 2.00
CA VAL A 138 5.84 7.40 2.61
C VAL A 138 7.30 7.63 2.23
N MET A 139 7.55 7.95 0.96
CA MET A 139 8.92 8.11 0.45
C MET A 139 9.44 9.54 0.51
N HIS A 140 8.60 10.51 0.85
CA HIS A 140 8.90 11.94 0.79
C HIS A 140 9.38 12.40 -0.60
N ALA A 141 8.84 11.81 -1.64
CA ALA A 141 9.24 12.04 -3.03
C ALA A 141 8.04 12.41 -3.92
N PRO A 142 7.40 13.58 -3.72
CA PRO A 142 6.18 13.94 -4.44
C PRO A 142 6.39 14.05 -5.96
N LEU A 143 7.48 14.61 -6.43
CA LEU A 143 7.76 14.71 -7.86
C LEU A 143 7.92 13.33 -8.51
N THR A 144 8.64 12.43 -7.85
CA THR A 144 8.80 11.05 -8.32
C THR A 144 7.46 10.34 -8.40
N ALA A 145 6.61 10.51 -7.39
CA ALA A 145 5.27 9.92 -7.38
C ALA A 145 4.41 10.43 -8.53
N ILE A 146 4.40 11.75 -8.77
CA ILE A 146 3.62 12.38 -9.85
C ILE A 146 4.06 11.83 -11.21
N PHE A 147 5.35 11.90 -11.51
CA PHE A 147 5.85 11.50 -12.83
C PHE A 147 5.78 10.00 -13.05
N LEU A 148 6.03 9.18 -12.02
CA LEU A 148 5.91 7.74 -12.13
C LEU A 148 4.48 7.33 -12.50
N ILE A 149 3.47 7.87 -11.81
CA ILE A 149 2.08 7.53 -12.09
C ILE A 149 1.62 8.10 -13.43
N ALA A 150 2.07 9.30 -13.80
CA ALA A 150 1.79 9.86 -15.12
C ALA A 150 2.37 8.99 -16.25
N GLU A 151 3.58 8.45 -16.06
CA GLU A 151 4.23 7.56 -17.04
C GLU A 151 3.52 6.21 -17.15
N ILE A 152 3.14 5.58 -16.02
CA ILE A 152 2.38 4.32 -16.00
C ILE A 152 1.04 4.46 -16.75
N THR A 153 0.41 5.62 -16.66
CA THR A 153 -0.88 5.87 -17.33
C THR A 153 -0.75 6.25 -18.79
N GLY A 154 0.47 6.43 -19.29
CA GLY A 154 0.75 6.84 -20.66
C GLY A 154 0.24 8.24 -21.00
N GLY A 155 0.03 9.12 -19.99
CA GLY A 155 -0.45 10.45 -20.24
C GLY A 155 -0.54 11.37 -19.02
N TYR A 156 -0.68 12.66 -19.30
CA TYR A 156 -0.71 13.72 -18.28
C TYR A 156 -2.13 14.19 -17.93
N ALA A 157 -3.16 13.43 -18.31
CA ALA A 157 -4.56 13.81 -18.06
C ALA A 157 -4.89 13.98 -16.57
N LEU A 158 -4.19 13.22 -15.69
CA LEU A 158 -4.36 13.28 -14.25
C LEU A 158 -3.31 14.14 -13.54
N LEU A 159 -2.49 14.89 -14.26
CA LEU A 159 -1.36 15.63 -13.69
C LEU A 159 -1.79 16.56 -12.55
N ILE A 160 -2.88 17.31 -12.72
CA ILE A 160 -3.38 18.23 -11.69
C ILE A 160 -3.83 17.50 -10.42
N PRO A 161 -4.70 16.48 -10.48
CA PRO A 161 -5.03 15.67 -9.31
C PRO A 161 -3.80 15.03 -8.65
N LEU A 162 -2.85 14.53 -9.43
CA LEU A 162 -1.62 13.93 -8.91
C LEU A 162 -0.76 14.94 -8.15
N ILE A 163 -0.60 16.17 -8.69
CA ILE A 163 0.15 17.25 -8.02
C ILE A 163 -0.51 17.61 -6.68
N ILE A 164 -1.83 17.84 -6.68
CA ILE A 164 -2.57 18.24 -5.49
C ILE A 164 -2.45 17.16 -4.41
N THR A 165 -2.77 15.91 -4.76
CA THR A 165 -2.79 14.80 -3.78
C THR A 165 -1.40 14.50 -3.27
N SER A 166 -0.39 14.43 -4.14
CA SER A 166 0.99 14.15 -3.73
C SER A 166 1.56 15.25 -2.83
N THR A 167 1.25 16.52 -3.15
CA THR A 167 1.71 17.66 -2.34
C THR A 167 1.05 17.65 -0.96
N ILE A 168 -0.27 17.47 -0.89
CA ILE A 168 -1.00 17.42 0.38
C ILE A 168 -0.51 16.23 1.21
N ALA A 169 -0.40 15.04 0.61
CA ALA A 169 0.09 13.86 1.29
C ALA A 169 1.49 14.05 1.86
N TYR A 170 2.41 14.61 1.06
CA TYR A 170 3.77 14.91 1.50
C TYR A 170 3.79 15.89 2.67
N ILE A 171 3.07 17.02 2.57
CA ILE A 171 3.04 18.04 3.62
C ILE A 171 2.44 17.46 4.90
N THR A 172 1.35 16.71 4.77
CA THR A 172 0.67 16.08 5.92
C THR A 172 1.59 15.07 6.60
N THR A 173 2.19 14.16 5.83
CA THR A 173 3.08 13.15 6.42
C THR A 173 4.30 13.79 7.08
N ARG A 174 4.91 14.80 6.44
CA ARG A 174 6.07 15.51 6.98
C ARG A 174 5.77 16.26 8.28
N ALA A 175 4.52 16.65 8.51
CA ALA A 175 4.11 17.29 9.78
C ALA A 175 4.15 16.31 10.98
N PHE A 176 3.95 15.01 10.74
CA PHE A 176 3.98 13.95 11.75
C PHE A 176 5.32 13.23 11.78
N GLU A 177 5.91 12.96 10.61
CA GLU A 177 7.17 12.24 10.47
C GLU A 177 8.11 13.05 9.57
N ARG A 178 9.23 13.50 10.13
CA ARG A 178 10.20 14.36 9.42
C ARG A 178 11.07 13.59 8.43
N HIS A 179 11.21 12.28 8.64
CA HIS A 179 12.09 11.43 7.87
C HIS A 179 11.30 10.50 6.97
N SER A 180 11.79 10.30 5.73
CA SER A 180 11.22 9.24 4.89
C SER A 180 11.52 7.88 5.52
N ILE A 181 10.76 6.86 5.14
CA ILE A 181 10.95 5.49 5.67
C ILE A 181 12.40 4.98 5.46
N TYR A 182 13.06 5.40 4.38
CA TYR A 182 14.46 5.05 4.12
C TYR A 182 15.42 5.75 5.08
N HIS A 183 15.17 7.01 5.41
CA HIS A 183 15.98 7.75 6.39
C HIS A 183 15.80 7.18 7.80
N VAL A 184 14.60 6.74 8.17
CA VAL A 184 14.34 6.08 9.45
C VAL A 184 15.17 4.80 9.56
N GLN A 185 15.17 3.96 8.52
CA GLN A 185 15.98 2.74 8.50
C GLN A 185 17.49 3.01 8.58
N LEU A 186 17.98 4.08 7.94
CA LEU A 186 19.38 4.50 8.04
C LEU A 186 19.72 5.04 9.42
N ALA A 187 18.78 5.78 10.04
CA ALA A 187 18.96 6.30 11.39
C ALA A 187 19.06 5.18 12.43
N GLU A 188 18.22 4.15 12.30
CA GLU A 188 18.25 2.96 13.18
C GLU A 188 19.57 2.19 13.07
N ARG A 189 20.20 2.18 11.89
CA ARG A 189 21.53 1.59 11.67
C ARG A 189 22.70 2.49 12.11
N GLY A 190 22.43 3.74 12.45
CA GLY A 190 23.46 4.71 12.82
C GLY A 190 24.20 5.31 11.61
N ASP A 191 23.76 5.03 10.40
CA ASP A 191 24.41 5.44 9.14
C ASP A 191 23.82 6.73 8.55
N LEU A 192 22.92 7.41 9.28
CA LEU A 192 22.33 8.66 8.83
C LEU A 192 23.37 9.79 8.89
N ILE A 193 23.84 10.20 7.72
CA ILE A 193 24.70 11.40 7.58
C ILE A 193 23.78 12.61 7.52
N THR A 194 23.73 13.40 8.59
CA THR A 194 23.06 14.70 8.59
C THR A 194 24.10 15.79 8.37
N HIS A 195 23.78 16.79 7.53
CA HIS A 195 24.68 17.94 7.27
C HIS A 195 25.05 18.74 8.54
N ASP A 196 24.39 18.50 9.66
CA ASP A 196 24.69 19.14 10.94
C ASP A 196 25.87 18.49 11.70
N LYS A 197 26.45 17.38 11.21
CA LYS A 197 27.66 16.78 11.81
C LYS A 197 28.97 17.36 11.30
N ASP A 198 28.92 18.25 10.30
CA ASP A 198 30.09 18.89 9.72
C ASP A 198 30.33 20.34 10.24
N LYS A 199 29.73 20.67 11.43
CA LYS A 199 29.97 21.92 12.14
C LYS A 199 30.63 21.68 13.50
#